data_5ea7bc848a0724041b164d18203a75d6
#
_entry.id   5ea7bc848a0724041b164d18203a75d6
#
_cell.length_a   1.000
_cell.length_b   1.000
_cell.length_c   1.000
_cell.angle_alpha   90.00
_cell.angle_beta   90.00
_cell.angle_gamma   90.00
#
_symmetry.space_group_name_H-M   'P 1'
#
loop_
_entity.id
_entity.type
_entity.pdbx_description
1 polymer ?
#
loop_
_entity_poly.entity_id
_entity_poly.type
_entity_poly.pdbx_seq_one_letter_code
_entity_poly.pdbx_strand_id
1 'polypeptide(L)'
;WGPFSGKVATIAGSMYFHAISHGTNNAVSADSLSSLQVITGTGEIIETGSQGSDQASSRFFRHYGPDLGGLFLGDSGALGIKTKISLKLINYPEGFAACSFGFQDFDHLFYAMRDISKLGLVSDNHGLDPRKQKTAIMEMENASTVAAAKSIMKSSRNIFDGVTQLMKMGLAGRAFLKGAAYSGHFTTEGINAKEAKMKLAEVRRVAQKYGGEVANSIPLYLHANPFMELTPILGPNGELWKPTHSVLPFSKVLKHNQDYMSLMSEYKERMDEHGVTM
;
A
#
# COMPACT_ATOMS: atom_id res chain seq x y z
N TRP A 1 -0.22 -3.66 -9.15
CA TRP A 1 0.08 -3.39 -7.75
C TRP A 1 0.28 -4.71 -7.02
N GLY A 2 1.31 -4.80 -6.21
CA GLY A 2 1.67 -6.03 -5.50
C GLY A 2 1.29 -5.98 -4.01
N PRO A 3 1.12 -7.14 -3.37
CA PRO A 3 0.83 -7.21 -1.95
C PRO A 3 2.03 -6.74 -1.11
N PHE A 4 1.77 -6.22 0.09
CA PHE A 4 2.80 -5.83 1.05
C PHE A 4 3.72 -6.98 1.49
N SER A 5 3.28 -8.22 1.35
CA SER A 5 4.07 -9.41 1.67
C SER A 5 5.24 -9.68 0.72
N GLY A 6 5.49 -8.79 -0.23
CA GLY A 6 6.67 -8.79 -1.05
C GLY A 6 6.70 -9.85 -2.15
N LYS A 7 7.88 -10.03 -2.72
CA LYS A 7 8.12 -10.85 -3.92
C LYS A 7 7.92 -12.35 -3.76
N VAL A 8 7.77 -12.83 -2.53
CA VAL A 8 7.55 -14.27 -2.25
C VAL A 8 6.08 -14.65 -2.14
N ALA A 9 5.17 -13.67 -2.12
CA ALA A 9 3.74 -13.92 -2.09
C ALA A 9 3.27 -14.51 -3.43
N THR A 10 2.44 -15.56 -3.36
CA THR A 10 1.77 -16.09 -4.54
C THR A 10 0.50 -15.33 -4.86
N ILE A 11 0.10 -15.29 -6.11
CA ILE A 11 -1.19 -14.69 -6.51
C ILE A 11 -2.35 -15.40 -5.80
N ALA A 12 -2.30 -16.72 -5.71
CA ALA A 12 -3.31 -17.49 -4.99
C ALA A 12 -3.38 -17.10 -3.49
N GLY A 13 -2.24 -16.97 -2.83
CA GLY A 13 -2.18 -16.50 -1.45
C GLY A 13 -2.81 -15.12 -1.25
N SER A 14 -2.58 -14.20 -2.19
CA SER A 14 -3.23 -12.87 -2.17
C SER A 14 -4.75 -12.95 -2.29
N MET A 15 -5.27 -13.91 -3.08
CA MET A 15 -6.71 -14.13 -3.24
C MET A 15 -7.33 -14.78 -2.01
N TYR A 16 -6.61 -15.72 -1.36
CA TYR A 16 -7.08 -16.40 -0.16
C TYR A 16 -7.35 -15.46 1.02
N PHE A 17 -6.55 -14.41 1.15
CA PHE A 17 -6.56 -13.54 2.33
C PHE A 17 -6.98 -12.09 2.03
N HIS A 18 -7.44 -11.76 0.82
CA HIS A 18 -7.64 -10.39 0.39
C HIS A 18 -6.43 -9.51 0.76
N ALA A 19 -5.24 -9.97 0.35
CA ALA A 19 -4.00 -9.33 0.75
C ALA A 19 -4.05 -7.83 0.48
N ILE A 20 -3.62 -7.06 1.48
CA ILE A 20 -3.48 -5.61 1.36
C ILE A 20 -2.36 -5.33 0.36
N SER A 21 -2.66 -4.51 -0.62
CA SER A 21 -1.74 -4.09 -1.66
C SER A 21 -1.61 -2.58 -1.67
N HIS A 22 -0.54 -2.08 -2.26
CA HIS A 22 -0.46 -0.68 -2.64
C HIS A 22 -1.48 -0.36 -3.74
N GLY A 23 -1.93 0.87 -3.78
CA GLY A 23 -2.84 1.36 -4.81
C GLY A 23 -4.26 1.64 -4.29
N THR A 24 -4.69 2.88 -4.43
CA THR A 24 -5.96 3.35 -3.85
C THR A 24 -7.19 2.74 -4.53
N ASN A 25 -7.16 2.58 -5.85
CA ASN A 25 -8.29 2.06 -6.63
C ASN A 25 -8.11 0.60 -7.06
N ASN A 26 -6.94 0.00 -6.79
CA ASN A 26 -6.57 -1.35 -7.23
C ASN A 26 -6.00 -2.19 -6.09
N ALA A 27 -6.17 -1.74 -4.85
CA ALA A 27 -5.57 -2.36 -3.67
C ALA A 27 -6.27 -3.66 -3.24
N VAL A 28 -7.48 -3.91 -3.71
CA VAL A 28 -8.24 -5.11 -3.37
C VAL A 28 -8.10 -6.12 -4.49
N SER A 29 -7.45 -7.24 -4.20
CA SER A 29 -7.26 -8.34 -5.15
C SER A 29 -8.57 -8.80 -5.81
N ALA A 30 -9.67 -8.75 -5.05
CA ALA A 30 -11.00 -9.12 -5.51
C ALA A 30 -11.46 -8.33 -6.75
N ASP A 31 -11.14 -7.05 -6.82
CA ASP A 31 -11.57 -6.18 -7.92
C ASP A 31 -10.80 -6.44 -9.21
N SER A 32 -9.61 -7.00 -9.09
CA SER A 32 -8.77 -7.37 -10.23
C SER A 32 -9.10 -8.75 -10.81
N LEU A 33 -9.92 -9.54 -10.12
CA LEU A 33 -10.27 -10.89 -10.56
C LEU A 33 -11.17 -10.87 -11.79
N SER A 34 -10.82 -11.67 -12.80
CA SER A 34 -11.69 -12.01 -13.94
C SER A 34 -12.26 -13.42 -13.83
N SER A 35 -11.47 -14.40 -13.43
CA SER A 35 -11.95 -15.78 -13.22
C SER A 35 -10.98 -16.59 -12.38
N LEU A 36 -11.48 -17.69 -11.82
CA LEU A 36 -10.73 -18.68 -11.08
C LEU A 36 -11.01 -20.07 -11.63
N GLN A 37 -9.99 -20.94 -11.56
CA GLN A 37 -10.16 -22.39 -11.54
C GLN A 37 -9.84 -22.87 -10.13
N VAL A 38 -10.75 -23.63 -9.54
CA VAL A 38 -10.65 -24.13 -8.18
C VAL A 38 -10.82 -25.63 -8.17
N ILE A 39 -9.98 -26.34 -7.43
CA ILE A 39 -10.16 -27.76 -7.12
C ILE A 39 -10.76 -27.85 -5.73
N THR A 40 -11.94 -28.44 -5.63
CA THR A 40 -12.66 -28.64 -4.35
C THR A 40 -12.05 -29.76 -3.51
N GLY A 41 -12.50 -29.89 -2.27
CA GLY A 41 -12.09 -30.99 -1.40
C GLY A 41 -12.51 -32.38 -1.89
N THR A 42 -13.48 -32.49 -2.80
CA THR A 42 -13.91 -33.73 -3.47
C THR A 42 -13.10 -34.01 -4.76
N GLY A 43 -12.23 -33.12 -5.17
CA GLY A 43 -11.43 -33.24 -6.39
C GLY A 43 -12.11 -32.71 -7.66
N GLU A 44 -13.30 -32.14 -7.53
CA GLU A 44 -14.00 -31.53 -8.65
C GLU A 44 -13.33 -30.20 -9.07
N ILE A 45 -13.31 -29.94 -10.36
CA ILE A 45 -12.78 -28.71 -10.94
C ILE A 45 -13.93 -27.75 -11.22
N ILE A 46 -13.90 -26.60 -10.60
CA ILE A 46 -14.85 -25.52 -10.81
C ILE A 46 -14.16 -24.39 -11.57
N GLU A 47 -14.75 -23.95 -12.67
CA GLU A 47 -14.36 -22.75 -13.41
C GLU A 47 -15.38 -21.65 -13.12
N THR A 48 -14.91 -20.41 -12.87
CA THR A 48 -15.79 -19.26 -12.57
C THR A 48 -15.76 -18.22 -13.65
N GLY A 49 -16.72 -17.28 -13.64
CA GLY A 49 -16.85 -16.24 -14.63
C GLY A 49 -17.16 -16.81 -16.02
N SER A 50 -16.70 -16.16 -17.09
CA SER A 50 -16.97 -16.59 -18.46
C SER A 50 -16.47 -17.99 -18.78
N GLN A 51 -15.44 -18.49 -18.07
CA GLN A 51 -14.91 -19.83 -18.27
C GLN A 51 -15.84 -20.93 -17.72
N GLY A 52 -16.81 -20.60 -16.88
CA GLY A 52 -17.84 -21.52 -16.42
C GLY A 52 -18.86 -21.92 -17.50
N SER A 53 -18.76 -21.38 -18.71
CA SER A 53 -19.56 -21.76 -19.87
C SER A 53 -18.74 -22.58 -20.86
N ASP A 54 -19.27 -23.69 -21.32
CA ASP A 54 -18.65 -24.54 -22.35
C ASP A 54 -18.43 -23.82 -23.68
N GLN A 55 -19.15 -22.73 -23.91
CA GLN A 55 -19.06 -21.90 -25.10
C GLN A 55 -17.99 -20.80 -24.99
N ALA A 56 -17.44 -20.57 -23.81
CA ALA A 56 -16.47 -19.52 -23.61
C ALA A 56 -15.06 -19.95 -24.01
N SER A 57 -14.43 -19.18 -24.89
CA SER A 57 -13.07 -19.44 -25.38
C SER A 57 -11.99 -18.85 -24.44
N SER A 58 -12.35 -17.95 -23.52
CA SER A 58 -11.38 -17.27 -22.66
C SER A 58 -11.96 -16.76 -21.34
N ARG A 59 -11.05 -16.51 -20.38
CA ARG A 59 -11.34 -16.05 -19.00
C ARG A 59 -11.29 -14.52 -18.88
N PHE A 60 -12.18 -13.82 -19.57
CA PHE A 60 -12.09 -12.36 -19.66
C PHE A 60 -13.14 -11.61 -18.83
N PHE A 61 -14.22 -12.26 -18.40
CA PHE A 61 -15.36 -11.62 -17.76
C PHE A 61 -15.78 -12.35 -16.48
N ARG A 62 -15.87 -11.62 -15.36
CA ARG A 62 -16.16 -12.16 -14.03
C ARG A 62 -17.65 -12.46 -13.82
N HIS A 63 -18.50 -11.54 -14.24
CA HIS A 63 -19.93 -11.51 -13.88
C HIS A 63 -20.81 -12.23 -14.91
N TYR A 64 -20.35 -13.36 -15.41
CA TYR A 64 -21.15 -14.20 -16.27
C TYR A 64 -22.04 -15.10 -15.41
N GLY A 65 -23.30 -14.67 -15.19
CA GLY A 65 -24.19 -15.25 -14.18
C GLY A 65 -23.86 -14.76 -12.75
N PRO A 66 -24.22 -15.53 -11.72
CA PRO A 66 -23.83 -15.23 -10.33
C PRO A 66 -22.31 -15.15 -10.16
N ASP A 67 -21.84 -14.26 -9.29
CA ASP A 67 -20.42 -14.09 -9.01
C ASP A 67 -19.85 -15.26 -8.17
N LEU A 68 -19.65 -16.40 -8.80
CA LEU A 68 -19.04 -17.56 -8.15
C LEU A 68 -17.58 -17.32 -7.79
N GLY A 69 -16.86 -16.46 -8.54
CA GLY A 69 -15.50 -16.06 -8.19
C GLY A 69 -15.40 -15.45 -6.80
N GLY A 70 -16.39 -14.67 -6.40
CA GLY A 70 -16.47 -14.04 -5.09
C GLY A 70 -16.52 -15.03 -3.92
N LEU A 71 -17.09 -16.22 -4.11
CA LEU A 71 -17.16 -17.26 -3.07
C LEU A 71 -15.76 -17.78 -2.67
N PHE A 72 -14.82 -17.76 -3.59
CA PHE A 72 -13.47 -18.29 -3.39
C PHE A 72 -12.45 -17.22 -3.05
N LEU A 73 -12.86 -15.98 -2.84
CA LEU A 73 -12.02 -14.88 -2.40
C LEU A 73 -12.11 -14.69 -0.91
N GLY A 74 -10.97 -14.52 -0.22
CA GLY A 74 -10.94 -14.34 1.23
C GLY A 74 -11.39 -15.57 2.03
N ASP A 75 -11.43 -16.73 1.42
CA ASP A 75 -11.90 -17.99 2.01
C ASP A 75 -10.80 -18.71 2.82
N SER A 76 -9.62 -18.15 2.92
CA SER A 76 -8.45 -18.77 3.59
C SER A 76 -8.12 -20.18 3.07
N GLY A 77 -8.57 -20.52 1.86
CA GLY A 77 -8.39 -21.84 1.25
C GLY A 77 -9.41 -22.90 1.69
N ALA A 78 -10.42 -22.51 2.49
CA ALA A 78 -11.39 -23.46 3.03
C ALA A 78 -12.29 -24.12 1.96
N LEU A 79 -12.54 -23.41 0.84
CA LEU A 79 -13.46 -23.89 -0.20
C LEU A 79 -12.74 -24.58 -1.38
N GLY A 80 -11.42 -24.59 -1.40
CA GLY A 80 -10.66 -25.29 -2.42
C GLY A 80 -9.33 -24.65 -2.80
N ILE A 81 -8.59 -25.36 -3.65
CA ILE A 81 -7.27 -24.95 -4.13
C ILE A 81 -7.42 -24.17 -5.43
N LYS A 82 -6.96 -22.91 -5.45
CA LYS A 82 -6.97 -22.04 -6.63
C LYS A 82 -5.78 -22.35 -7.52
N THR A 83 -6.02 -22.97 -8.66
CA THR A 83 -4.96 -23.45 -9.56
C THR A 83 -4.70 -22.53 -10.74
N LYS A 84 -5.72 -21.80 -11.22
CA LYS A 84 -5.58 -20.80 -12.28
C LYS A 84 -6.33 -19.52 -11.89
N ILE A 85 -5.72 -18.40 -12.14
CA ILE A 85 -6.26 -17.09 -11.79
C ILE A 85 -6.06 -16.16 -12.99
N SER A 86 -7.14 -15.57 -13.45
CA SER A 86 -7.10 -14.53 -14.48
C SER A 86 -7.38 -13.17 -13.85
N LEU A 87 -6.50 -12.21 -14.11
CA LEU A 87 -6.57 -10.87 -13.55
C LEU A 87 -6.79 -9.83 -14.65
N LYS A 88 -7.54 -8.79 -14.34
CA LYS A 88 -7.57 -7.57 -15.14
C LYS A 88 -6.23 -6.86 -14.99
N LEU A 89 -5.67 -6.43 -16.09
CA LEU A 89 -4.48 -5.60 -16.12
C LEU A 89 -4.88 -4.15 -16.35
N ILE A 90 -4.15 -3.24 -15.74
CA ILE A 90 -4.19 -1.82 -16.07
C ILE A 90 -3.05 -1.49 -17.03
N ASN A 91 -3.23 -0.44 -17.82
CA ASN A 91 -2.12 0.07 -18.62
C ASN A 91 -1.01 0.55 -17.69
N TYR A 92 0.23 0.24 -18.06
CA TYR A 92 1.39 0.72 -17.28
C TYR A 92 1.44 2.26 -17.36
N PRO A 93 1.40 2.96 -16.21
CA PRO A 93 1.45 4.40 -16.21
C PRO A 93 2.87 4.89 -16.54
N GLU A 94 3.01 5.67 -17.60
CA GLU A 94 4.31 6.25 -17.96
C GLU A 94 4.69 7.46 -17.08
N GLY A 95 3.69 8.15 -16.53
CA GLY A 95 3.86 9.30 -15.65
C GLY A 95 3.71 8.91 -14.19
N PHE A 96 4.65 9.38 -13.36
CA PHE A 96 4.63 9.23 -11.92
C PHE A 96 5.03 10.54 -11.24
N ALA A 97 4.37 10.88 -10.14
CA ALA A 97 4.74 11.98 -9.27
C ALA A 97 4.32 11.68 -7.83
N ALA A 98 5.06 12.20 -6.85
CA ALA A 98 4.82 11.93 -5.44
C ALA A 98 5.07 13.16 -4.58
N CYS A 99 4.36 13.25 -3.44
CA CYS A 99 4.62 14.19 -2.37
C CYS A 99 4.40 13.53 -1.01
N SER A 100 4.99 14.12 0.02
CA SER A 100 4.81 13.69 1.41
C SER A 100 4.53 14.90 2.28
N PHE A 101 3.71 14.70 3.30
CA PHE A 101 3.33 15.72 4.25
C PHE A 101 3.50 15.22 5.68
N GLY A 102 3.98 16.10 6.56
CA GLY A 102 4.03 15.87 8.00
C GLY A 102 2.80 16.47 8.69
N PHE A 103 2.27 15.78 9.68
CA PHE A 103 1.10 16.16 10.46
C PHE A 103 1.40 16.11 11.95
N GLN A 104 0.76 16.99 12.72
CA GLN A 104 0.98 17.07 14.17
C GLN A 104 0.34 15.91 14.92
N ASP A 105 -0.80 15.41 14.42
CA ASP A 105 -1.59 14.36 15.03
C ASP A 105 -2.28 13.48 13.98
N PHE A 106 -2.94 12.43 14.46
CA PHE A 106 -3.68 11.50 13.62
C PHE A 106 -4.89 12.14 12.94
N ASP A 107 -5.57 13.08 13.59
CA ASP A 107 -6.77 13.71 13.05
C ASP A 107 -6.45 14.52 11.80
N HIS A 108 -5.37 15.30 11.81
CA HIS A 108 -4.90 16.03 10.64
C HIS A 108 -4.48 15.11 9.50
N LEU A 109 -3.75 14.02 9.80
CA LEU A 109 -3.43 13.00 8.81
C LEU A 109 -4.70 12.39 8.21
N PHE A 110 -5.65 11.98 9.06
CA PHE A 110 -6.90 11.37 8.60
C PHE A 110 -7.72 12.30 7.70
N TYR A 111 -7.89 13.57 8.11
CA TYR A 111 -8.65 14.52 7.29
C TYR A 111 -7.97 14.79 5.95
N ALA A 112 -6.64 14.89 5.91
CA ALA A 112 -5.89 15.02 4.67
C ALA A 112 -6.12 13.80 3.76
N MET A 113 -5.91 12.59 4.27
CA MET A 113 -6.09 11.35 3.52
C MET A 113 -7.51 11.19 3.00
N ARG A 114 -8.53 11.48 3.84
CA ARG A 114 -9.95 11.43 3.46
C ARG A 114 -10.28 12.37 2.32
N ASP A 115 -9.87 13.63 2.44
CA ASP A 115 -10.23 14.64 1.45
C ASP A 115 -9.44 14.49 0.15
N ILE A 116 -8.22 13.97 0.21
CA ILE A 116 -7.45 13.56 -0.96
C ILE A 116 -8.08 12.34 -1.65
N SER A 117 -8.55 11.35 -0.88
CA SER A 117 -9.25 10.19 -1.45
C SER A 117 -10.48 10.58 -2.26
N LYS A 118 -11.22 11.59 -1.80
CA LYS A 118 -12.41 12.11 -2.50
C LYS A 118 -12.10 12.74 -3.87
N LEU A 119 -10.85 13.14 -4.12
CA LEU A 119 -10.44 13.65 -5.42
C LEU A 119 -10.41 12.55 -6.49
N GLY A 120 -10.17 11.29 -6.11
CA GLY A 120 -9.99 10.19 -7.05
C GLY A 120 -8.74 10.31 -7.92
N LEU A 121 -7.75 11.11 -7.52
CA LEU A 121 -6.56 11.43 -8.32
C LEU A 121 -5.31 10.65 -7.91
N VAL A 122 -5.29 10.12 -6.69
CA VAL A 122 -4.13 9.40 -6.17
C VAL A 122 -4.13 7.94 -6.60
N SER A 123 -2.97 7.44 -6.95
CA SER A 123 -2.73 6.01 -7.17
C SER A 123 -2.34 5.29 -5.89
N ASP A 124 -1.74 6.00 -4.92
CA ASP A 124 -1.49 5.51 -3.59
C ASP A 124 -1.66 6.62 -2.54
N ASN A 125 -2.21 6.26 -1.38
CA ASN A 125 -2.53 7.18 -0.28
C ASN A 125 -2.39 6.43 1.04
N HIS A 126 -1.23 6.53 1.66
CA HIS A 126 -0.96 5.86 2.94
C HIS A 126 -0.33 6.79 3.97
N GLY A 127 -0.59 6.49 5.24
CA GLY A 127 -0.04 7.21 6.38
C GLY A 127 0.92 6.31 7.18
N LEU A 128 1.89 6.94 7.82
CA LEU A 128 2.77 6.30 8.77
C LEU A 128 2.61 6.95 10.15
N ASP A 129 2.50 6.10 11.16
CA ASP A 129 2.60 6.50 12.55
C ASP A 129 4.04 6.84 12.94
N PRO A 130 4.28 7.47 14.11
CA PRO A 130 5.60 7.91 14.55
C PRO A 130 6.63 6.79 14.59
N ARG A 131 6.21 5.58 14.92
CA ARG A 131 7.10 4.43 15.05
C ARG A 131 7.49 3.87 13.69
N LYS A 132 6.50 3.60 12.82
CA LYS A 132 6.76 3.13 11.45
C LYS A 132 7.58 4.14 10.65
N GLN A 133 7.32 5.42 10.87
CA GLN A 133 8.10 6.50 10.31
C GLN A 133 9.59 6.43 10.72
N LYS A 134 9.87 6.20 12.01
CA LYS A 134 11.23 6.03 12.53
C LYS A 134 11.90 4.80 11.91
N THR A 135 11.19 3.67 11.84
CA THR A 135 11.69 2.44 11.24
C THR A 135 12.01 2.64 9.75
N ALA A 136 11.10 3.22 8.99
CA ALA A 136 11.31 3.49 7.57
C ALA A 136 12.55 4.37 7.30
N ILE A 137 12.81 5.36 8.16
CA ILE A 137 14.01 6.20 8.07
C ILE A 137 15.27 5.39 8.36
N MET A 138 15.28 4.59 9.45
CA MET A 138 16.42 3.76 9.80
C MET A 138 16.78 2.75 8.70
N GLU A 139 15.79 2.20 8.03
CA GLU A 139 15.98 1.28 6.90
C GLU A 139 16.57 1.96 5.68
N MET A 140 16.11 3.18 5.38
CA MET A 140 16.67 3.98 4.30
C MET A 140 18.12 4.40 4.59
N GLU A 141 18.49 4.59 5.86
CA GLU A 141 19.86 4.88 6.30
C GLU A 141 20.76 3.63 6.21
N ASN A 142 20.23 2.45 6.52
CA ASN A 142 20.94 1.17 6.49
C ASN A 142 21.04 0.54 5.08
N ALA A 143 20.04 0.80 4.21
CA ALA A 143 20.18 0.46 2.79
C ALA A 143 21.40 1.21 2.27
N SER A 144 22.43 0.46 1.80
CA SER A 144 23.69 1.08 1.36
C SER A 144 23.36 2.31 0.51
N THR A 145 23.90 3.47 0.86
CA THR A 145 23.63 4.76 0.21
C THR A 145 23.73 4.69 -1.31
N VAL A 146 24.51 3.75 -1.82
CA VAL A 146 24.69 3.45 -3.25
C VAL A 146 23.46 2.74 -3.85
N ALA A 147 22.83 1.79 -3.13
CA ALA A 147 21.66 1.07 -3.65
C ALA A 147 20.40 1.97 -3.63
N ALA A 148 20.22 2.76 -2.58
CA ALA A 148 19.14 3.75 -2.49
C ALA A 148 19.32 4.86 -3.56
N ALA A 149 20.54 5.36 -3.73
CA ALA A 149 20.88 6.33 -4.77
C ALA A 149 20.64 5.79 -6.17
N LYS A 150 21.06 4.56 -6.44
CA LYS A 150 20.86 3.88 -7.74
C LYS A 150 19.38 3.62 -8.03
N SER A 151 18.59 3.29 -7.00
CA SER A 151 17.14 3.10 -7.09
C SER A 151 16.41 4.41 -7.41
N ILE A 152 16.75 5.50 -6.71
CA ILE A 152 16.19 6.84 -6.94
C ILE A 152 16.58 7.37 -8.31
N MET A 153 17.83 7.18 -8.74
CA MET A 153 18.27 7.56 -10.08
C MET A 153 17.57 6.75 -11.18
N LYS A 154 17.28 5.47 -10.95
CA LYS A 154 16.58 4.60 -11.90
C LYS A 154 15.09 4.98 -12.03
N SER A 155 14.47 5.48 -10.97
CA SER A 155 13.08 5.96 -10.98
C SER A 155 12.93 7.41 -11.44
N SER A 156 14.05 8.17 -11.51
CA SER A 156 14.06 9.56 -11.95
C SER A 156 14.36 9.63 -13.44
N ARG A 157 13.47 10.22 -14.22
CA ARG A 157 13.62 10.36 -15.69
C ARG A 157 14.76 11.31 -16.11
N ASN A 158 15.23 12.16 -15.18
CA ASN A 158 16.35 13.09 -15.40
C ASN A 158 17.35 12.97 -14.25
N ILE A 159 18.63 12.92 -14.60
CA ILE A 159 19.76 12.91 -13.65
C ILE A 159 19.68 14.10 -12.68
N PHE A 160 19.21 15.27 -13.14
CA PHE A 160 19.01 16.46 -12.30
C PHE A 160 17.91 16.28 -11.24
N ASP A 161 16.79 15.65 -11.57
CA ASP A 161 15.74 15.36 -10.59
C ASP A 161 16.22 14.34 -9.55
N GLY A 162 16.97 13.32 -9.99
CA GLY A 162 17.57 12.32 -9.10
C GLY A 162 18.59 12.93 -8.13
N VAL A 163 19.47 13.79 -8.63
CA VAL A 163 20.46 14.51 -7.80
C VAL A 163 19.78 15.47 -6.83
N THR A 164 18.75 16.19 -7.28
CA THR A 164 17.96 17.09 -6.40
C THR A 164 17.24 16.33 -5.29
N GLN A 165 16.71 15.15 -5.57
CA GLN A 165 16.08 14.28 -4.58
C GLN A 165 17.12 13.72 -3.59
N LEU A 166 18.28 13.30 -4.08
CA LEU A 166 19.39 12.85 -3.22
C LEU A 166 19.94 13.97 -2.34
N MET A 167 20.06 15.21 -2.87
CA MET A 167 20.43 16.37 -2.07
C MET A 167 19.37 16.68 -1.01
N LYS A 168 18.10 16.63 -1.35
CA LYS A 168 17.00 16.80 -0.38
C LYS A 168 17.03 15.71 0.70
N MET A 169 17.33 14.46 0.35
CA MET A 169 17.53 13.38 1.32
C MET A 169 18.74 13.62 2.22
N GLY A 170 19.88 14.01 1.65
CA GLY A 170 21.11 14.27 2.41
C GLY A 170 21.01 15.50 3.31
N LEU A 171 20.35 16.57 2.86
CA LEU A 171 20.11 17.79 3.63
C LEU A 171 18.95 17.66 4.61
N ALA A 172 17.95 16.82 4.29
CA ALA A 172 16.81 16.59 5.18
C ALA A 172 17.18 15.74 6.40
N GLY A 173 18.17 14.85 6.32
CA GLY A 173 18.71 14.09 7.42
C GLY A 173 17.71 13.85 8.56
N ARG A 174 18.15 13.88 9.80
CA ARG A 174 17.27 13.78 11.00
C ARG A 174 16.28 14.96 11.18
N ALA A 175 16.41 16.02 10.38
CA ALA A 175 15.49 17.17 10.39
C ALA A 175 14.23 16.95 9.54
N PHE A 176 14.17 15.85 8.77
CA PHE A 176 13.08 15.52 7.85
C PHE A 176 11.69 15.57 8.48
N LEU A 177 11.58 15.29 9.76
CA LEU A 177 10.32 15.22 10.50
C LEU A 177 10.32 16.01 11.82
N LYS A 178 11.20 17.01 11.94
CA LYS A 178 11.17 17.90 13.12
C LYS A 178 9.79 18.53 13.24
N GLY A 179 9.02 18.08 14.26
CA GLY A 179 7.71 18.62 14.60
C GLY A 179 6.51 17.89 13.97
N ALA A 180 6.70 16.86 13.16
CA ALA A 180 5.61 16.02 12.65
C ALA A 180 5.58 14.67 13.37
N ALA A 181 4.46 14.36 14.03
CA ALA A 181 4.26 13.06 14.66
C ALA A 181 3.88 11.98 13.64
N TYR A 182 3.09 12.33 12.63
CA TYR A 182 2.61 11.45 11.56
C TYR A 182 3.06 11.95 10.20
N SER A 183 3.13 11.05 9.22
CA SER A 183 3.35 11.43 7.82
C SER A 183 2.35 10.77 6.88
N GLY A 184 1.99 11.49 5.82
CA GLY A 184 1.16 10.99 4.73
C GLY A 184 1.95 11.03 3.42
N HIS A 185 1.81 9.97 2.64
CA HIS A 185 2.53 9.76 1.39
C HIS A 185 1.53 9.55 0.27
N PHE A 186 1.64 10.38 -0.76
CA PHE A 186 0.67 10.45 -1.85
C PHE A 186 1.40 10.31 -3.17
N THR A 187 0.89 9.41 -4.02
CA THR A 187 1.40 9.26 -5.38
C THR A 187 0.30 9.47 -6.39
N THR A 188 0.67 9.96 -7.53
CA THR A 188 -0.22 10.12 -8.68
C THR A 188 0.44 9.54 -9.92
N GLU A 189 -0.36 8.92 -10.74
CA GLU A 189 0.04 8.32 -12.01
C GLU A 189 -0.77 8.90 -13.16
N GLY A 190 -0.23 8.79 -14.36
CA GLY A 190 -0.86 9.28 -15.58
C GLY A 190 -0.22 8.69 -16.82
N ILE A 191 -0.81 8.96 -17.98
CA ILE A 191 -0.28 8.53 -19.28
C ILE A 191 1.07 9.20 -19.61
N ASN A 192 1.40 10.30 -18.91
CA ASN A 192 2.68 11.00 -19.02
C ASN A 192 2.99 11.78 -17.74
N ALA A 193 4.23 12.26 -17.63
CA ALA A 193 4.68 13.01 -16.46
C ALA A 193 3.93 14.34 -16.23
N LYS A 194 3.38 14.97 -17.28
CA LYS A 194 2.61 16.22 -17.16
C LYS A 194 1.29 15.95 -16.43
N GLU A 195 0.56 14.93 -16.84
CA GLU A 195 -0.69 14.53 -16.20
C GLU A 195 -0.48 14.15 -14.73
N ALA A 196 0.53 13.31 -14.43
CA ALA A 196 0.85 12.94 -13.05
C ALA A 196 1.14 14.17 -12.18
N LYS A 197 1.94 15.14 -12.68
CA LYS A 197 2.22 16.39 -11.96
C LYS A 197 1.00 17.28 -11.77
N MET A 198 0.10 17.35 -12.74
CA MET A 198 -1.16 18.11 -12.62
C MET A 198 -2.05 17.53 -11.52
N LYS A 199 -2.23 16.22 -11.51
CA LYS A 199 -2.94 15.52 -10.43
C LYS A 199 -2.31 15.78 -9.06
N LEU A 200 -0.97 15.71 -8.99
CA LEU A 200 -0.24 15.95 -7.75
C LEU A 200 -0.39 17.37 -7.23
N ALA A 201 -0.50 18.36 -8.09
CA ALA A 201 -0.71 19.76 -7.70
C ALA A 201 -2.03 19.92 -6.90
N GLU A 202 -3.10 19.25 -7.32
CA GLU A 202 -4.38 19.26 -6.60
C GLU A 202 -4.28 18.51 -5.25
N VAL A 203 -3.58 17.39 -5.23
CA VAL A 203 -3.30 16.64 -3.99
C VAL A 203 -2.55 17.51 -2.99
N ARG A 204 -1.50 18.22 -3.43
CA ARG A 204 -0.75 19.17 -2.59
C ARG A 204 -1.64 20.27 -2.04
N ARG A 205 -2.48 20.87 -2.87
CA ARG A 205 -3.41 21.93 -2.47
C ARG A 205 -4.34 21.49 -1.32
N VAL A 206 -4.77 20.23 -1.34
CA VAL A 206 -5.61 19.67 -0.26
C VAL A 206 -4.77 19.34 0.96
N ALA A 207 -3.63 18.66 0.81
CA ALA A 207 -2.76 18.28 1.92
C ALA A 207 -2.25 19.48 2.73
N GLN A 208 -1.91 20.59 2.05
CA GLN A 208 -1.43 21.83 2.67
C GLN A 208 -2.40 22.48 3.66
N LYS A 209 -3.68 22.12 3.61
CA LYS A 209 -4.68 22.59 4.59
C LYS A 209 -4.48 21.95 5.98
N TYR A 210 -3.81 20.82 6.05
CA TYR A 210 -3.72 19.97 7.23
C TYR A 210 -2.29 19.80 7.74
N GLY A 211 -1.28 19.97 6.89
CA GLY A 211 0.11 19.74 7.27
C GLY A 211 1.13 20.43 6.37
N GLY A 212 2.40 20.27 6.70
CA GLY A 212 3.52 20.82 5.95
C GLY A 212 4.14 19.79 5.00
N GLU A 213 4.53 20.22 3.79
CA GLU A 213 5.20 19.36 2.84
C GLU A 213 6.60 18.99 3.36
N VAL A 214 6.94 17.71 3.30
CA VAL A 214 8.22 17.13 3.72
C VAL A 214 8.87 16.40 2.54
N ALA A 215 10.09 15.88 2.71
CA ALA A 215 10.76 15.14 1.64
C ALA A 215 9.98 13.88 1.26
N ASN A 216 9.86 13.60 -0.04
CA ASN A 216 9.08 12.51 -0.62
C ASN A 216 9.92 11.24 -0.89
N SER A 217 10.96 11.01 -0.10
CA SER A 217 11.85 9.85 -0.26
C SER A 217 11.12 8.51 -0.09
N ILE A 218 10.18 8.43 0.85
CA ILE A 218 9.41 7.19 1.11
C ILE A 218 8.61 6.75 -0.12
N PRO A 219 7.70 7.55 -0.69
CA PRO A 219 6.95 7.10 -1.86
C PRO A 219 7.81 6.87 -3.09
N LEU A 220 8.93 7.58 -3.25
CA LEU A 220 9.89 7.31 -4.32
C LEU A 220 10.60 5.97 -4.13
N TYR A 221 11.00 5.65 -2.90
CA TYR A 221 11.62 4.36 -2.58
C TYR A 221 10.65 3.20 -2.82
N LEU A 222 9.40 3.31 -2.35
CA LEU A 222 8.36 2.30 -2.55
C LEU A 222 8.05 2.09 -4.04
N HIS A 223 7.95 3.16 -4.80
CA HIS A 223 7.72 3.07 -6.25
C HIS A 223 8.88 2.38 -6.99
N ALA A 224 10.12 2.64 -6.57
CA ALA A 224 11.30 2.00 -7.15
C ALA A 224 11.47 0.54 -6.71
N ASN A 225 10.89 0.15 -5.58
CA ASN A 225 10.99 -1.19 -4.97
C ASN A 225 9.60 -1.73 -4.62
N PRO A 226 8.75 -2.04 -5.62
CA PRO A 226 7.36 -2.43 -5.39
C PRO A 226 7.20 -3.77 -4.64
N PHE A 227 8.27 -4.58 -4.59
CA PHE A 227 8.31 -5.85 -3.88
C PHE A 227 9.43 -5.81 -2.83
N MET A 228 9.13 -5.23 -1.67
CA MET A 228 10.09 -5.07 -0.59
C MET A 228 10.47 -6.42 0.05
N GLU A 229 11.63 -6.45 0.67
CA GLU A 229 11.99 -7.53 1.60
C GLU A 229 11.08 -7.48 2.83
N LEU A 230 10.84 -8.63 3.47
CA LEU A 230 9.98 -8.70 4.67
C LEU A 230 10.70 -8.20 5.95
N THR A 231 12.02 -8.22 5.97
CA THR A 231 12.84 -7.83 7.12
C THR A 231 12.43 -6.47 7.71
N PRO A 232 12.16 -5.43 6.90
CA PRO A 232 11.70 -4.15 7.39
C PRO A 232 10.35 -4.20 8.12
N ILE A 233 9.53 -5.17 7.80
CA ILE A 233 8.21 -5.37 8.43
C ILE A 233 8.34 -6.19 9.71
N LEU A 234 9.21 -7.21 9.67
CA LEU A 234 9.41 -8.14 10.79
C LEU A 234 10.29 -7.55 11.91
N GLY A 235 11.12 -6.55 11.59
CA GLY A 235 12.10 -5.97 12.48
C GLY A 235 13.49 -6.62 12.37
N PRO A 236 14.55 -5.92 12.83
CA PRO A 236 15.94 -6.28 12.56
C PRO A 236 16.40 -7.57 13.24
N ASN A 237 15.72 -8.00 14.30
CA ASN A 237 16.06 -9.20 15.07
C ASN A 237 15.14 -10.39 14.73
N GLY A 238 14.29 -10.28 13.73
CA GLY A 238 13.29 -11.29 13.38
C GLY A 238 12.13 -11.36 14.36
N GLU A 239 11.74 -10.21 14.90
CA GLU A 239 10.59 -10.08 15.79
C GLU A 239 9.33 -10.66 15.15
N LEU A 240 8.52 -11.31 15.95
CA LEU A 240 7.24 -11.84 15.51
C LEU A 240 6.27 -10.69 15.20
N TRP A 241 5.88 -10.58 13.94
CA TRP A 241 4.88 -9.63 13.50
C TRP A 241 3.52 -10.29 13.32
N LYS A 242 2.53 -9.80 14.06
CA LYS A 242 1.14 -10.24 13.92
C LYS A 242 0.30 -9.06 13.45
N PRO A 243 -0.01 -8.96 12.16
CA PRO A 243 -0.83 -7.87 11.66
C PRO A 243 -2.26 -8.02 12.16
N THR A 244 -2.81 -6.92 12.66
CA THR A 244 -4.24 -6.73 12.84
C THR A 244 -4.67 -5.53 12.02
N HIS A 245 -5.74 -5.66 11.25
CA HIS A 245 -6.25 -4.55 10.47
C HIS A 245 -7.77 -4.51 10.49
N SER A 246 -8.30 -3.32 10.30
CA SER A 246 -9.72 -3.07 10.19
C SER A 246 -10.01 -2.25 8.93
N VAL A 247 -11.07 -2.61 8.23
CA VAL A 247 -11.63 -1.81 7.14
C VAL A 247 -12.81 -1.03 7.69
N LEU A 248 -12.73 0.28 7.68
CA LEU A 248 -13.69 1.16 8.35
C LEU A 248 -14.23 2.22 7.38
N PRO A 249 -15.51 2.57 7.48
CA PRO A 249 -16.02 3.76 6.82
C PRO A 249 -15.38 5.02 7.46
N PHE A 250 -15.13 6.05 6.66
CA PHE A 250 -14.51 7.29 7.15
C PHE A 250 -15.15 7.88 8.42
N SER A 251 -16.47 7.75 8.56
CA SER A 251 -17.20 8.23 9.75
C SER A 251 -16.84 7.54 11.06
N LYS A 252 -16.15 6.39 11.00
CA LYS A 252 -15.81 5.61 12.19
C LYS A 252 -14.32 5.63 12.53
N VAL A 253 -13.47 6.11 11.65
CA VAL A 253 -12.01 6.03 11.80
C VAL A 253 -11.51 6.77 13.05
N LEU A 254 -11.93 8.02 13.29
CA LEU A 254 -11.46 8.79 14.44
C LEU A 254 -11.89 8.16 15.77
N LYS A 255 -13.15 7.74 15.88
CA LYS A 255 -13.64 7.04 17.06
C LYS A 255 -12.88 5.74 17.31
N HIS A 256 -12.69 4.96 16.25
CA HIS A 256 -11.92 3.71 16.34
C HIS A 256 -10.48 3.96 16.81
N ASN A 257 -9.82 4.99 16.26
CA ASN A 257 -8.48 5.36 16.70
C ASN A 257 -8.43 5.73 18.18
N GLN A 258 -9.41 6.51 18.68
CA GLN A 258 -9.51 6.87 20.08
C GLN A 258 -9.69 5.64 20.98
N ASP A 259 -10.60 4.74 20.60
CA ASP A 259 -10.86 3.50 21.35
C ASP A 259 -9.62 2.58 21.35
N TYR A 260 -8.95 2.49 20.21
CA TYR A 260 -7.71 1.74 20.05
C TYR A 260 -6.59 2.29 20.94
N MET A 261 -6.37 3.60 20.94
CA MET A 261 -5.35 4.24 21.79
C MET A 261 -5.66 4.08 23.28
N SER A 262 -6.94 4.12 23.66
CA SER A 262 -7.37 3.86 25.05
C SER A 262 -7.07 2.41 25.45
N LEU A 263 -7.38 1.45 24.59
CA LEU A 263 -7.08 0.03 24.82
C LEU A 263 -5.57 -0.20 24.95
N MET A 264 -4.76 0.41 24.09
CA MET A 264 -3.30 0.29 24.16
C MET A 264 -2.73 0.88 25.45
N SER A 265 -3.31 1.98 25.93
CA SER A 265 -2.93 2.59 27.21
C SER A 265 -3.27 1.67 28.40
N GLU A 266 -4.42 1.01 28.37
CA GLU A 266 -4.84 0.05 29.40
C GLU A 266 -3.89 -1.16 29.50
N TYR A 267 -3.42 -1.65 28.35
CA TYR A 267 -2.55 -2.84 28.31
C TYR A 267 -1.05 -2.51 28.30
N LYS A 268 -0.67 -1.25 28.45
CA LYS A 268 0.70 -0.79 28.29
C LYS A 268 1.70 -1.55 29.18
N GLU A 269 1.41 -1.72 30.46
CA GLU A 269 2.29 -2.44 31.40
C GLU A 269 2.53 -3.89 30.95
N ARG A 270 1.49 -4.60 30.57
CA ARG A 270 1.60 -5.99 30.07
C ARG A 270 2.37 -6.07 28.76
N MET A 271 2.18 -5.09 27.90
CA MET A 271 2.92 -5.01 26.64
C MET A 271 4.41 -4.79 26.89
N ASP A 272 4.75 -3.87 27.78
CA ASP A 272 6.14 -3.57 28.17
C ASP A 272 6.80 -4.81 28.83
N GLU A 273 6.09 -5.51 29.72
CA GLU A 273 6.54 -6.74 30.38
C GLU A 273 6.89 -7.85 29.39
N HIS A 274 6.12 -7.98 28.32
CA HIS A 274 6.32 -9.01 27.28
C HIS A 274 7.07 -8.52 26.04
N GLY A 275 7.64 -7.33 26.07
CA GLY A 275 8.35 -6.76 24.93
C GLY A 275 7.47 -6.52 23.70
N VAL A 276 6.15 -6.45 23.87
CA VAL A 276 5.21 -6.15 22.79
C VAL A 276 5.25 -4.66 22.48
N THR A 277 5.46 -4.35 21.23
CA THR A 277 5.51 -2.98 20.76
C THR A 277 4.49 -2.78 19.66
N MET A 278 3.77 -1.65 19.67
CA MET A 278 2.78 -1.28 18.67
C MET A 278 3.03 0.11 18.14
#